data_72e7b64e997a7dc88a9d271eef63b422
#
_entry.id   72e7b64e997a7dc88a9d271eef63b422
#
_cell.length_a   1.000
_cell.length_b   1.000
_cell.length_c   1.000
_cell.angle_alpha   90.00
_cell.angle_beta   90.00
_cell.angle_gamma   90.00
#
_symmetry.space_group_name_H-M   'P 1'
#
loop_
_entity.id
_entity.type
_entity.pdbx_description
1 polymer ?
#
loop_
_entity_poly.entity_id
_entity_poly.type
_entity_poly.pdbx_seq_one_letter_code
_entity_poly.pdbx_strand_id
1 'polypeptide(L)'
;MSAEPAPHRARAQLEALTAAVADGTAGRGFSALRSAPVPTDPRAAAVLILFGILDGVPSGHAADDVSRDLDVLLLARATTLRSHPGQVAFPGGRLDEGEEPIAAALREAEEETGLDPAGVDVLGTLETLPLAFSQHLVTPVLGWWQHPSPVRVVDEAESAAVFRAPVADLLDPANRGVTVVRRDGQEWRGPAFHVPHATGIHLVWGFTAVVLDGLFDRLGWTEPWDRARELPLTVEPRPTR
;
A
#
# COMPACT_ATOMS: atom_id res chain seq x y z
N MET A 1 10.42 -18.47 -24.61
CA MET A 1 9.25 -17.74 -24.09
C MET A 1 8.95 -18.37 -22.74
N SER A 2 9.30 -17.72 -21.62
CA SER A 2 8.86 -18.15 -20.29
C SER A 2 7.35 -17.97 -20.22
N ALA A 3 6.65 -18.96 -19.63
CA ALA A 3 5.21 -18.82 -19.40
C ALA A 3 4.99 -17.67 -18.41
N GLU A 4 3.97 -16.84 -18.65
CA GLU A 4 3.57 -15.77 -17.72
C GLU A 4 3.32 -16.35 -16.32
N PRO A 5 3.82 -15.71 -15.25
CA PRO A 5 3.63 -16.21 -13.89
C PRO A 5 2.15 -16.31 -13.54
N ALA A 6 1.71 -17.46 -13.04
CA ALA A 6 0.32 -17.65 -12.68
C ALA A 6 -0.04 -16.86 -11.40
N PRO A 7 -1.25 -16.26 -11.29
CA PRO A 7 -1.70 -15.55 -10.10
C PRO A 7 -1.58 -16.33 -8.79
N HIS A 8 -1.78 -17.62 -8.84
CA HIS A 8 -1.62 -18.53 -7.70
C HIS A 8 -0.20 -18.54 -7.11
N ARG A 9 0.83 -18.22 -7.90
CA ARG A 9 2.20 -18.09 -7.41
C ARG A 9 2.32 -16.89 -6.48
N ALA A 10 1.74 -15.73 -6.84
CA ALA A 10 1.75 -14.54 -6.01
C ALA A 10 1.05 -14.78 -4.66
N ARG A 11 -0.12 -15.41 -4.68
CA ARG A 11 -0.82 -15.79 -3.45
C ARG A 11 0.05 -16.67 -2.54
N ALA A 12 0.64 -17.71 -3.07
CA ALA A 12 1.51 -18.61 -2.29
C ALA A 12 2.74 -17.89 -1.71
N GLN A 13 3.32 -16.92 -2.43
CA GLN A 13 4.43 -16.11 -1.93
C GLN A 13 3.98 -15.17 -0.79
N LEU A 14 2.80 -14.57 -0.88
CA LEU A 14 2.21 -13.74 0.19
C LEU A 14 1.91 -14.57 1.45
N GLU A 15 1.33 -15.77 1.29
CA GLU A 15 1.09 -16.73 2.39
C GLU A 15 2.41 -17.16 3.07
N ALA A 16 3.43 -17.48 2.28
CA ALA A 16 4.74 -17.85 2.81
C ALA A 16 5.40 -16.69 3.58
N LEU A 17 5.24 -15.45 3.09
CA LEU A 17 5.78 -14.28 3.76
C LEU A 17 5.11 -14.04 5.11
N THR A 18 3.76 -14.10 5.19
CA THR A 18 3.04 -13.90 6.46
C THR A 18 3.35 -15.00 7.47
N ALA A 19 3.48 -16.24 7.02
CA ALA A 19 3.92 -17.36 7.86
C ALA A 19 5.34 -17.10 8.43
N ALA A 20 6.28 -16.68 7.58
CA ALA A 20 7.65 -16.38 8.02
C ALA A 20 7.70 -15.18 8.99
N VAL A 21 6.80 -14.19 8.86
CA VAL A 21 6.66 -13.09 9.82
C VAL A 21 6.16 -13.63 11.17
N ALA A 22 5.11 -14.45 11.16
CA ALA A 22 4.53 -15.04 12.35
C ALA A 22 5.55 -15.92 13.12
N ASP A 23 6.38 -16.66 12.40
CA ASP A 23 7.43 -17.53 12.96
C ASP A 23 8.72 -16.77 13.33
N GLY A 24 8.79 -15.44 13.05
CA GLY A 24 9.98 -14.63 13.30
C GLY A 24 11.18 -14.97 12.40
N THR A 25 10.98 -15.75 11.33
CA THR A 25 12.03 -16.16 10.37
C THR A 25 12.12 -15.23 9.16
N ALA A 26 11.12 -14.39 8.95
CA ALA A 26 11.18 -13.36 7.92
C ALA A 26 12.36 -12.43 8.19
N GLY A 27 13.19 -12.22 7.19
CA GLY A 27 14.29 -11.26 7.26
C GLY A 27 13.82 -9.87 7.70
N ARG A 28 14.73 -8.98 8.10
CA ARG A 28 14.41 -7.60 8.51
C ARG A 28 13.82 -6.82 7.33
N GLY A 29 12.48 -6.79 7.24
CA GLY A 29 11.75 -5.94 6.31
C GLY A 29 11.58 -4.51 6.82
N PHE A 30 11.25 -3.59 5.91
CA PHE A 30 10.87 -2.21 6.22
C PHE A 30 11.88 -1.43 7.07
N SER A 31 13.19 -1.61 6.82
CA SER A 31 14.27 -1.05 7.64
C SER A 31 14.15 0.47 7.81
N ALA A 32 13.72 1.18 6.78
CA ALA A 32 13.54 2.64 6.81
C ALA A 32 12.44 3.07 7.80
N LEU A 33 11.31 2.35 7.86
CA LEU A 33 10.22 2.65 8.80
C LEU A 33 10.56 2.18 10.22
N ARG A 34 11.19 1.03 10.37
CA ARG A 34 11.59 0.51 11.68
C ARG A 34 12.64 1.36 12.39
N SER A 35 13.43 2.11 11.64
CA SER A 35 14.41 3.08 12.19
C SER A 35 13.77 4.41 12.58
N ALA A 36 12.49 4.63 12.26
CA ALA A 36 11.77 5.81 12.67
C ALA A 36 11.54 5.78 14.20
N PRO A 37 11.57 6.92 14.88
CA PRO A 37 11.29 6.99 16.31
C PRO A 37 9.86 6.49 16.58
N VAL A 38 9.73 5.64 17.61
CA VAL A 38 8.41 5.20 18.08
C VAL A 38 7.72 6.41 18.71
N PRO A 39 6.45 6.70 18.36
CA PRO A 39 5.69 7.78 18.98
C PRO A 39 5.59 7.62 20.50
N THR A 40 5.48 8.75 21.23
CA THR A 40 5.46 8.75 22.71
C THR A 40 4.11 8.26 23.26
N ASP A 41 3.02 8.52 22.52
CA ASP A 41 1.66 8.05 22.83
C ASP A 41 1.03 7.51 21.53
N PRO A 42 1.45 6.29 21.11
CA PRO A 42 1.06 5.78 19.83
C PRO A 42 -0.39 5.29 19.85
N ARG A 43 -1.12 5.63 18.80
CA ARG A 43 -2.44 5.06 18.53
C ARG A 43 -2.29 3.85 17.62
N ALA A 44 -2.92 2.74 17.99
CA ALA A 44 -2.94 1.57 17.14
C ALA A 44 -3.82 1.83 15.90
N ALA A 45 -3.34 1.35 14.75
CA ALA A 45 -4.04 1.42 13.47
C ALA A 45 -3.74 0.15 12.66
N ALA A 46 -4.62 -0.17 11.72
CA ALA A 46 -4.40 -1.26 10.78
C ALA A 46 -4.76 -0.82 9.37
N VAL A 47 -4.09 -1.41 8.37
CA VAL A 47 -4.39 -1.18 6.95
C VAL A 47 -4.52 -2.52 6.24
N LEU A 48 -5.43 -2.61 5.28
CA LEU A 48 -5.62 -3.79 4.44
C LEU A 48 -4.82 -3.65 3.14
N ILE A 49 -3.83 -4.52 2.93
CA ILE A 49 -3.11 -4.66 1.67
C ILE A 49 -3.77 -5.82 0.92
N LEU A 50 -4.75 -5.51 0.08
CA LEU A 50 -5.59 -6.49 -0.58
C LEU A 50 -5.14 -6.71 -2.01
N PHE A 51 -4.65 -7.92 -2.29
CA PHE A 51 -4.28 -8.38 -3.62
C PHE A 51 -5.35 -9.27 -4.23
N GLY A 52 -5.43 -9.28 -5.55
CA GLY A 52 -6.35 -10.19 -6.28
C GLY A 52 -6.31 -9.96 -7.78
N ILE A 53 -7.11 -10.76 -8.50
CA ILE A 53 -7.41 -10.53 -9.91
C ILE A 53 -8.74 -9.76 -9.93
N LEU A 54 -8.67 -8.46 -10.17
CA LEU A 54 -9.77 -7.59 -9.77
C LEU A 54 -10.68 -7.13 -10.91
N ASP A 55 -10.18 -6.93 -12.13
CA ASP A 55 -11.01 -6.40 -13.23
C ASP A 55 -10.81 -7.08 -14.59
N GLY A 56 -9.86 -8.01 -14.70
CA GLY A 56 -9.53 -8.68 -15.94
C GLY A 56 -8.91 -7.77 -17.00
N VAL A 57 -8.42 -6.59 -16.61
CA VAL A 57 -7.67 -5.68 -17.47
C VAL A 57 -6.18 -5.82 -17.15
N PRO A 58 -5.42 -6.54 -17.99
CA PRO A 58 -4.02 -6.78 -17.70
C PRO A 58 -3.18 -5.51 -17.83
N SER A 59 -2.14 -5.42 -16.98
CA SER A 59 -1.11 -4.38 -17.08
C SER A 59 -0.48 -4.33 -18.47
N GLY A 60 -0.10 -3.13 -18.91
CA GLY A 60 0.72 -2.91 -20.10
C GLY A 60 2.14 -3.44 -19.95
N HIS A 61 2.68 -3.43 -18.74
CA HIS A 61 3.99 -3.96 -18.38
C HIS A 61 3.94 -5.47 -18.13
N ALA A 62 4.96 -6.20 -18.55
CA ALA A 62 5.12 -7.63 -18.30
C ALA A 62 6.26 -7.81 -17.29
N ALA A 63 5.91 -7.91 -16.01
CA ALA A 63 6.89 -8.18 -14.95
C ALA A 63 7.32 -9.66 -14.97
N ASP A 64 8.59 -9.92 -14.60
CA ASP A 64 9.17 -11.27 -14.67
C ASP A 64 8.54 -12.25 -13.66
N ASP A 65 8.14 -11.75 -12.48
CA ASP A 65 7.72 -12.58 -11.35
C ASP A 65 6.23 -12.46 -11.00
N VAL A 66 5.48 -11.57 -11.65
CA VAL A 66 4.10 -11.26 -11.30
C VAL A 66 3.20 -11.29 -12.54
N SER A 67 2.01 -11.90 -12.38
CA SER A 67 0.99 -11.87 -13.43
C SER A 67 0.56 -10.43 -13.73
N ARG A 68 0.32 -10.12 -15.01
CA ARG A 68 -0.20 -8.83 -15.47
C ARG A 68 -1.60 -8.52 -14.94
N ASP A 69 -2.33 -9.54 -14.48
CA ASP A 69 -3.69 -9.44 -13.95
C ASP A 69 -3.71 -9.24 -12.43
N LEU A 70 -2.53 -9.24 -11.76
CA LEU A 70 -2.47 -9.04 -10.32
C LEU A 70 -2.61 -7.57 -9.97
N ASP A 71 -3.59 -7.25 -9.16
CA ASP A 71 -3.86 -5.89 -8.68
C ASP A 71 -3.71 -5.78 -7.16
N VAL A 72 -3.55 -4.55 -6.69
CA VAL A 72 -3.70 -4.16 -5.28
C VAL A 72 -4.77 -3.07 -5.17
N LEU A 73 -5.63 -3.17 -4.15
CA LEU A 73 -6.67 -2.16 -3.88
C LEU A 73 -6.05 -0.96 -3.15
N LEU A 74 -6.31 0.24 -3.70
CA LEU A 74 -5.87 1.51 -3.13
C LEU A 74 -7.02 2.52 -3.15
N LEU A 75 -6.92 3.55 -2.31
CA LEU A 75 -7.79 4.70 -2.34
C LEU A 75 -6.99 6.01 -2.42
N ALA A 76 -7.57 7.04 -3.01
CA ALA A 76 -7.06 8.40 -2.98
C ALA A 76 -7.91 9.20 -1.99
N ARG A 77 -7.27 9.81 -1.00
CA ARG A 77 -7.93 10.65 0.01
C ARG A 77 -8.46 11.94 -0.63
N ALA A 78 -9.57 12.46 -0.10
CA ALA A 78 -10.14 13.69 -0.61
C ALA A 78 -9.15 14.87 -0.48
N THR A 79 -9.07 15.70 -1.50
CA THR A 79 -8.17 16.87 -1.53
C THR A 79 -8.60 17.97 -0.57
N THR A 80 -9.82 17.90 -0.04
CA THR A 80 -10.39 18.82 0.96
C THR A 80 -9.98 18.52 2.39
N LEU A 81 -9.38 17.34 2.64
CA LEU A 81 -8.97 16.94 3.99
C LEU A 81 -7.86 17.83 4.55
N ARG A 82 -7.88 18.02 5.87
CA ARG A 82 -6.84 18.78 6.59
C ARG A 82 -5.51 18.02 6.67
N SER A 83 -5.57 16.69 6.70
CA SER A 83 -4.40 15.81 6.79
C SER A 83 -4.30 14.95 5.56
N HIS A 84 -3.12 14.93 4.94
CA HIS A 84 -2.81 14.09 3.78
C HIS A 84 -3.78 14.24 2.59
N PRO A 85 -4.11 15.49 2.15
CA PRO A 85 -5.03 15.70 1.04
C PRO A 85 -4.50 15.08 -0.25
N GLY A 86 -5.34 14.32 -0.96
CA GLY A 86 -5.01 13.67 -2.23
C GLY A 86 -3.98 12.53 -2.15
N GLN A 87 -3.54 12.15 -0.96
CA GLN A 87 -2.57 11.08 -0.79
C GLN A 87 -3.22 9.72 -1.05
N VAL A 88 -2.50 8.86 -1.76
CA VAL A 88 -2.91 7.48 -1.98
C VAL A 88 -2.57 6.63 -0.77
N ALA A 89 -3.51 5.80 -0.35
CA ALA A 89 -3.40 4.95 0.83
C ALA A 89 -3.99 3.55 0.58
N PHE A 90 -3.59 2.60 1.41
CA PHE A 90 -4.38 1.40 1.63
C PHE A 90 -5.64 1.76 2.41
N PRO A 91 -6.76 1.06 2.22
CA PRO A 91 -7.89 1.15 3.14
C PRO A 91 -7.45 0.82 4.56
N GLY A 92 -7.91 1.60 5.53
CA GLY A 92 -7.56 1.34 6.92
C GLY A 92 -7.64 2.56 7.82
N GLY A 93 -7.63 2.31 9.12
CA GLY A 93 -7.81 3.33 10.14
C GLY A 93 -7.39 2.89 11.53
N ARG A 94 -7.97 3.54 12.54
CA ARG A 94 -7.67 3.26 13.94
C ARG A 94 -8.39 2.03 14.42
N LEU A 95 -7.77 1.32 15.36
CA LEU A 95 -8.45 0.28 16.11
C LEU A 95 -9.40 0.92 17.12
N ASP A 96 -10.59 0.34 17.23
CA ASP A 96 -11.50 0.59 18.34
C ASP A 96 -10.98 -0.06 19.63
N GLU A 97 -11.55 0.32 20.78
CA GLU A 97 -11.15 -0.25 22.07
C GLU A 97 -11.40 -1.77 22.11
N GLY A 98 -10.31 -2.53 22.27
CA GLY A 98 -10.37 -4.00 22.29
C GLY A 98 -10.47 -4.66 20.91
N GLU A 99 -10.36 -3.89 19.83
CA GLU A 99 -10.40 -4.42 18.48
C GLU A 99 -9.03 -4.99 18.06
N GLU A 100 -9.05 -6.13 17.36
CA GLU A 100 -7.85 -6.73 16.80
C GLU A 100 -7.52 -6.13 15.42
N PRO A 101 -6.22 -6.04 15.02
CA PRO A 101 -5.79 -5.41 13.77
C PRO A 101 -6.48 -5.95 12.50
N ILE A 102 -6.74 -7.26 12.45
CA ILE A 102 -7.42 -7.88 11.30
C ILE A 102 -8.86 -7.39 11.19
N ALA A 103 -9.57 -7.33 12.33
CA ALA A 103 -10.94 -6.86 12.37
C ALA A 103 -11.02 -5.38 11.95
N ALA A 104 -10.15 -4.53 12.50
CA ALA A 104 -10.07 -3.12 12.15
C ALA A 104 -9.79 -2.90 10.66
N ALA A 105 -8.82 -3.61 10.09
CA ALA A 105 -8.48 -3.47 8.67
C ALA A 105 -9.64 -3.84 7.73
N LEU A 106 -10.40 -4.89 8.06
CA LEU A 106 -11.56 -5.32 7.28
C LEU A 106 -12.74 -4.35 7.44
N ARG A 107 -13.04 -3.90 8.67
CA ARG A 107 -14.09 -2.92 8.96
C ARG A 107 -13.85 -1.60 8.22
N GLU A 108 -12.65 -1.04 8.36
CA GLU A 108 -12.27 0.21 7.69
C GLU A 108 -12.31 0.07 6.16
N ALA A 109 -11.89 -1.08 5.62
CA ALA A 109 -11.97 -1.32 4.19
C ALA A 109 -13.42 -1.39 3.69
N GLU A 110 -14.34 -1.98 4.46
CA GLU A 110 -15.78 -1.96 4.16
C GLU A 110 -16.31 -0.53 4.22
N GLU A 111 -16.03 0.22 5.28
CA GLU A 111 -16.50 1.58 5.50
C GLU A 111 -16.01 2.56 4.42
N GLU A 112 -14.72 2.47 4.02
CA GLU A 112 -14.11 3.40 3.05
C GLU A 112 -14.39 3.03 1.60
N THR A 113 -14.54 1.73 1.28
CA THR A 113 -14.59 1.26 -0.11
C THR A 113 -15.85 0.49 -0.50
N GLY A 114 -16.68 0.13 0.48
CA GLY A 114 -17.83 -0.76 0.26
C GLY A 114 -17.44 -2.20 -0.07
N LEU A 115 -16.20 -2.59 0.21
CA LEU A 115 -15.73 -3.97 0.11
C LEU A 115 -16.60 -4.90 0.93
N ASP A 116 -16.94 -6.09 0.39
CA ASP A 116 -17.52 -7.18 1.20
C ASP A 116 -16.38 -7.99 1.86
N PRO A 117 -16.21 -7.90 3.19
CA PRO A 117 -15.15 -8.64 3.89
C PRO A 117 -15.28 -10.17 3.76
N ALA A 118 -16.46 -10.69 3.52
CA ALA A 118 -16.68 -12.13 3.33
C ALA A 118 -15.98 -12.69 2.06
N GLY A 119 -15.66 -11.80 1.12
CA GLY A 119 -14.90 -12.16 -0.08
C GLY A 119 -13.38 -12.18 0.10
N VAL A 120 -12.87 -11.82 1.29
CA VAL A 120 -11.43 -11.65 1.56
C VAL A 120 -10.88 -12.83 2.37
N ASP A 121 -9.91 -13.53 1.81
CA ASP A 121 -9.09 -14.48 2.56
C ASP A 121 -7.97 -13.69 3.25
N VAL A 122 -7.98 -13.60 4.57
CA VAL A 122 -6.89 -12.98 5.33
C VAL A 122 -5.70 -13.93 5.37
N LEU A 123 -4.56 -13.50 4.81
CA LEU A 123 -3.34 -14.29 4.75
C LEU A 123 -2.50 -14.15 6.03
N GLY A 124 -2.61 -13.03 6.73
CA GLY A 124 -1.92 -12.76 7.98
C GLY A 124 -1.53 -11.29 8.12
N THR A 125 -0.70 -10.99 9.12
CA THR A 125 -0.18 -9.65 9.38
C THR A 125 1.31 -9.55 9.09
N LEU A 126 1.77 -8.35 8.77
CA LEU A 126 3.18 -8.01 8.77
C LEU A 126 3.57 -7.38 10.11
N GLU A 127 4.86 -7.03 10.24
CA GLU A 127 5.36 -6.34 11.43
C GLU A 127 4.67 -4.98 11.60
N THR A 128 4.31 -4.63 12.82
CA THR A 128 3.79 -3.30 13.15
C THR A 128 4.87 -2.25 12.91
N LEU A 129 4.49 -1.17 12.21
CA LEU A 129 5.38 -0.14 11.73
C LEU A 129 5.06 1.21 12.40
N PRO A 130 6.06 1.93 12.92
CA PRO A 130 5.85 3.26 13.47
C PRO A 130 5.63 4.30 12.37
N LEU A 131 4.60 5.10 12.52
CA LEU A 131 4.32 6.26 11.67
C LEU A 131 4.42 7.54 12.52
N ALA A 132 5.67 7.98 12.75
CA ALA A 132 6.00 9.02 13.71
C ALA A 132 5.27 10.35 13.44
N PHE A 133 5.09 10.72 12.18
CA PHE A 133 4.43 11.99 11.82
C PHE A 133 2.95 12.04 12.19
N SER A 134 2.27 10.90 12.29
CA SER A 134 0.85 10.82 12.63
C SER A 134 0.58 10.20 14.01
N GLN A 135 1.63 9.89 14.77
CA GLN A 135 1.54 9.25 16.08
C GLN A 135 0.81 7.89 16.04
N HIS A 136 1.02 7.09 14.98
CA HIS A 136 0.41 5.78 14.86
C HIS A 136 1.45 4.65 14.87
N LEU A 137 1.03 3.49 15.39
CA LEU A 137 1.61 2.19 15.14
C LEU A 137 0.66 1.46 14.21
N VAL A 138 1.10 1.20 12.98
CA VAL A 138 0.26 0.62 11.92
C VAL A 138 0.63 -0.83 11.70
N THR A 139 -0.36 -1.71 11.81
CA THR A 139 -0.23 -3.14 11.49
C THR A 139 -0.77 -3.38 10.08
N PRO A 140 0.07 -3.71 9.09
CA PRO A 140 -0.40 -4.11 7.78
C PRO A 140 -0.98 -5.52 7.82
N VAL A 141 -2.18 -5.68 7.29
CA VAL A 141 -2.88 -6.95 7.11
C VAL A 141 -2.84 -7.32 5.64
N LEU A 142 -2.27 -8.49 5.30
CA LEU A 142 -2.28 -9.00 3.94
C LEU A 142 -3.56 -9.80 3.70
N GLY A 143 -4.27 -9.48 2.62
CA GLY A 143 -5.46 -10.18 2.17
C GLY A 143 -5.37 -10.61 0.70
N TRP A 144 -6.05 -11.69 0.38
CA TRP A 144 -6.32 -12.12 -0.96
C TRP A 144 -7.82 -12.01 -1.26
N TRP A 145 -8.16 -11.29 -2.33
CA TRP A 145 -9.56 -11.10 -2.70
C TRP A 145 -10.05 -12.30 -3.51
N GLN A 146 -10.53 -13.30 -2.79
CA GLN A 146 -10.99 -14.55 -3.38
C GLN A 146 -12.29 -14.39 -4.18
N HIS A 147 -13.21 -13.56 -3.67
CA HIS A 147 -14.48 -13.28 -4.31
C HIS A 147 -14.66 -11.75 -4.42
N PRO A 148 -14.16 -11.13 -5.50
CA PRO A 148 -14.26 -9.69 -5.67
C PRO A 148 -15.69 -9.17 -5.66
N SER A 149 -15.94 -8.15 -4.85
CA SER A 149 -17.18 -7.39 -4.81
C SER A 149 -16.98 -6.00 -5.46
N PRO A 150 -18.06 -5.33 -5.90
CA PRO A 150 -17.94 -3.95 -6.37
C PRO A 150 -17.42 -3.02 -5.27
N VAL A 151 -16.43 -2.21 -5.60
CA VAL A 151 -15.93 -1.15 -4.70
C VAL A 151 -16.23 0.22 -5.28
N ARG A 152 -16.42 1.20 -4.39
CA ARG A 152 -16.71 2.58 -4.72
C ARG A 152 -16.26 3.50 -3.59
N VAL A 153 -16.20 4.77 -3.85
CA VAL A 153 -16.13 5.78 -2.80
C VAL A 153 -17.43 5.73 -2.00
N VAL A 154 -17.34 5.50 -0.68
CA VAL A 154 -18.49 5.47 0.22
C VAL A 154 -18.78 6.87 0.77
N ASP A 155 -17.72 7.60 1.17
CA ASP A 155 -17.81 8.99 1.61
C ASP A 155 -16.87 9.88 0.77
N GLU A 156 -17.45 10.75 -0.06
CA GLU A 156 -16.68 11.71 -0.89
C GLU A 156 -15.97 12.79 -0.06
N ALA A 157 -16.34 12.98 1.21
CA ALA A 157 -15.64 13.88 2.10
C ALA A 157 -14.29 13.31 2.56
N GLU A 158 -14.14 11.99 2.58
CA GLU A 158 -12.94 11.28 3.01
C GLU A 158 -12.09 10.77 1.85
N SER A 159 -12.73 10.23 0.81
CA SER A 159 -12.05 9.62 -0.33
C SER A 159 -12.51 10.24 -1.65
N ALA A 160 -11.54 10.55 -2.52
CA ALA A 160 -11.79 11.07 -3.86
C ALA A 160 -11.92 9.94 -4.90
N ALA A 161 -11.25 8.81 -4.66
CA ALA A 161 -11.29 7.65 -5.54
C ALA A 161 -10.97 6.36 -4.77
N VAL A 162 -11.57 5.26 -5.23
CA VAL A 162 -11.16 3.88 -4.88
C VAL A 162 -10.78 3.23 -6.20
N PHE A 163 -9.60 2.64 -6.28
CA PHE A 163 -9.09 2.11 -7.53
C PHE A 163 -8.17 0.90 -7.31
N ARG A 164 -7.95 0.18 -8.37
CA ARG A 164 -7.04 -0.96 -8.47
C ARG A 164 -5.78 -0.51 -9.15
N ALA A 165 -4.64 -0.84 -8.57
CA ALA A 165 -3.34 -0.58 -9.16
C ALA A 165 -2.74 -1.92 -9.61
N PRO A 166 -2.51 -2.13 -10.92
CA PRO A 166 -1.82 -3.32 -11.39
C PRO A 166 -0.43 -3.40 -10.77
N VAL A 167 -0.12 -4.53 -10.12
CA VAL A 167 1.16 -4.71 -9.43
C VAL A 167 2.31 -4.62 -10.44
N ALA A 168 2.14 -5.17 -11.64
CA ALA A 168 3.15 -5.08 -12.69
C ALA A 168 3.42 -3.62 -13.11
N ASP A 169 2.42 -2.73 -13.13
CA ASP A 169 2.64 -1.30 -13.38
C ASP A 169 3.41 -0.62 -12.24
N LEU A 170 3.21 -1.06 -11.00
CA LEU A 170 3.99 -0.58 -9.85
C LEU A 170 5.45 -1.08 -9.88
N LEU A 171 5.70 -2.22 -10.52
CA LEU A 171 7.05 -2.78 -10.69
C LEU A 171 7.79 -2.15 -11.88
N ASP A 172 7.06 -1.62 -12.87
CA ASP A 172 7.66 -0.99 -14.06
C ASP A 172 8.64 0.13 -13.67
N PRO A 173 9.93 0.01 -14.03
CA PRO A 173 10.92 1.06 -13.78
C PRO A 173 10.52 2.44 -14.30
N ALA A 174 9.71 2.51 -15.37
CA ALA A 174 9.20 3.77 -15.92
C ALA A 174 8.23 4.49 -14.98
N ASN A 175 7.58 3.76 -14.09
CA ASN A 175 6.61 4.27 -13.11
C ASN A 175 7.23 4.51 -11.73
N ARG A 176 8.49 4.09 -11.49
CA ARG A 176 9.17 4.17 -10.19
C ARG A 176 10.10 5.37 -10.10
N GLY A 177 10.25 5.88 -8.89
CA GLY A 177 11.18 6.94 -8.55
C GLY A 177 11.18 7.22 -7.05
N VAL A 178 11.70 8.36 -6.66
CA VAL A 178 11.71 8.84 -5.27
C VAL A 178 10.97 10.16 -5.16
N THR A 179 10.26 10.35 -4.06
CA THR A 179 9.82 11.68 -3.64
C THR A 179 10.81 12.26 -2.65
N VAL A 180 10.96 13.58 -2.69
CA VAL A 180 11.85 14.31 -1.78
C VAL A 180 11.02 15.34 -1.02
N VAL A 181 10.95 15.16 0.30
CA VAL A 181 10.33 16.12 1.22
C VAL A 181 11.43 16.92 1.89
N ARG A 182 11.42 18.25 1.72
CA ARG A 182 12.37 19.17 2.38
C ARG A 182 11.62 20.01 3.42
N ARG A 183 12.06 19.92 4.66
CA ARG A 183 11.45 20.68 5.76
C ARG A 183 12.49 20.96 6.84
N ASP A 184 12.52 22.19 7.35
CA ASP A 184 13.38 22.62 8.46
C ASP A 184 14.87 22.28 8.23
N GLY A 185 15.34 22.41 6.98
CA GLY A 185 16.71 22.09 6.59
C GLY A 185 17.03 20.59 6.51
N GLN A 186 16.05 19.73 6.72
CA GLN A 186 16.18 18.29 6.56
C GLN A 186 15.55 17.82 5.24
N GLU A 187 16.13 16.76 4.68
CA GLU A 187 15.64 16.13 3.45
C GLU A 187 15.31 14.67 3.75
N TRP A 188 14.07 14.27 3.40
CA TRP A 188 13.63 12.87 3.44
C TRP A 188 13.34 12.39 2.03
N ARG A 189 13.98 11.28 1.67
CA ARG A 189 13.78 10.61 0.39
C ARG A 189 13.08 9.29 0.62
N GLY A 190 12.05 8.99 -0.17
CA GLY A 190 11.31 7.73 -0.10
C GLY A 190 10.88 7.25 -1.47
N PRO A 191 10.64 5.93 -1.64
CA PRO A 191 10.13 5.39 -2.88
C PRO A 191 8.79 6.03 -3.24
N ALA A 192 8.52 6.06 -4.54
CA ALA A 192 7.25 6.53 -5.07
C ALA A 192 6.92 5.84 -6.39
N PHE A 193 5.62 5.79 -6.71
CA PHE A 193 5.10 5.15 -7.89
C PHE A 193 4.09 6.06 -8.58
N HIS A 194 4.15 6.11 -9.90
CA HIS A 194 3.07 6.61 -10.72
C HIS A 194 2.09 5.49 -11.04
N VAL A 195 0.81 5.71 -10.80
CA VAL A 195 -0.28 4.81 -11.20
C VAL A 195 -1.11 5.53 -12.24
N PRO A 196 -0.97 5.20 -13.53
CA PRO A 196 -1.77 5.80 -14.59
C PRO A 196 -3.27 5.47 -14.40
N HIS A 197 -4.12 6.43 -14.70
CA HIS A 197 -5.57 6.23 -14.77
C HIS A 197 -6.18 7.08 -15.88
N ALA A 198 -7.46 6.89 -16.19
CA ALA A 198 -8.11 7.48 -17.37
C ALA A 198 -8.01 9.01 -17.50
N THR A 199 -7.89 9.73 -16.38
CA THR A 199 -7.85 11.20 -16.34
C THR A 199 -6.52 11.78 -15.85
N GLY A 200 -5.50 10.96 -15.60
CA GLY A 200 -4.21 11.43 -15.10
C GLY A 200 -3.34 10.35 -14.47
N ILE A 201 -2.63 10.73 -13.44
CA ILE A 201 -1.70 9.86 -12.71
C ILE A 201 -1.93 10.05 -11.21
N HIS A 202 -2.11 8.94 -10.49
CA HIS A 202 -1.98 8.95 -9.05
C HIS A 202 -0.51 8.80 -8.65
N LEU A 203 -0.04 9.66 -7.75
CA LEU A 203 1.28 9.51 -7.13
C LEU A 203 1.14 8.79 -5.79
N VAL A 204 1.66 7.56 -5.73
CA VAL A 204 1.79 6.80 -4.49
C VAL A 204 3.13 7.14 -3.86
N TRP A 205 3.13 7.65 -2.62
CA TRP A 205 4.32 8.04 -1.89
C TRP A 205 4.14 7.91 -0.37
N GLY A 206 5.15 8.22 0.41
CA GLY A 206 5.07 8.14 1.88
C GLY A 206 4.94 6.71 2.38
N PHE A 207 4.12 6.51 3.42
CA PHE A 207 3.96 5.21 4.08
C PHE A 207 3.54 4.11 3.10
N THR A 208 2.53 4.35 2.29
CA THR A 208 2.02 3.38 1.31
C THR A 208 3.11 2.90 0.35
N ALA A 209 3.88 3.84 -0.19
CA ALA A 209 4.96 3.49 -1.11
C ALA A 209 6.11 2.75 -0.42
N VAL A 210 6.48 3.12 0.81
CA VAL A 210 7.53 2.42 1.57
C VAL A 210 7.11 0.99 1.89
N VAL A 211 5.82 0.78 2.22
CA VAL A 211 5.30 -0.57 2.47
C VAL A 211 5.27 -1.39 1.19
N LEU A 212 4.80 -0.85 0.06
CA LEU A 212 4.81 -1.56 -1.23
C LEU A 212 6.24 -1.90 -1.68
N ASP A 213 7.17 -0.92 -1.64
CA ASP A 213 8.56 -1.12 -2.03
C ASP A 213 9.22 -2.24 -1.20
N GLY A 214 9.07 -2.17 0.13
CA GLY A 214 9.63 -3.19 1.02
C GLY A 214 8.97 -4.56 0.89
N LEU A 215 7.66 -4.60 0.56
CA LEU A 215 6.94 -5.84 0.30
C LEU A 215 7.42 -6.49 -1.00
N PHE A 216 7.55 -5.71 -2.07
CA PHE A 216 8.03 -6.20 -3.37
C PHE A 216 9.48 -6.69 -3.28
N ASP A 217 10.34 -5.99 -2.54
CA ASP A 217 11.71 -6.44 -2.28
C ASP A 217 11.73 -7.80 -1.55
N ARG A 218 10.91 -7.97 -0.51
CA ARG A 218 10.84 -9.24 0.28
C ARG A 218 10.29 -10.41 -0.52
N LEU A 219 9.38 -10.14 -1.47
CA LEU A 219 8.80 -11.16 -2.35
C LEU A 219 9.71 -11.49 -3.54
N GLY A 220 10.78 -10.70 -3.76
CA GLY A 220 11.64 -10.83 -4.93
C GLY A 220 11.00 -10.36 -6.23
N TRP A 221 9.97 -9.50 -6.15
CA TRP A 221 9.26 -8.99 -7.32
C TRP A 221 9.89 -7.72 -7.90
N THR A 222 10.72 -7.02 -7.10
CA THR A 222 11.31 -5.74 -7.51
C THR A 222 12.19 -5.88 -8.74
N GLU A 223 11.87 -5.14 -9.80
CA GLU A 223 12.73 -4.94 -10.95
C GLU A 223 13.75 -3.82 -10.71
N PRO A 224 14.92 -3.83 -11.37
CA PRO A 224 15.89 -2.75 -11.25
C PRO A 224 15.30 -1.40 -11.72
N TRP A 225 15.37 -0.35 -10.87
CA TRP A 225 14.87 0.97 -11.19
C TRP A 225 15.86 2.09 -10.77
N ASP A 226 15.69 3.28 -11.36
CA ASP A 226 16.57 4.44 -11.09
C ASP A 226 16.20 5.13 -9.78
N ARG A 227 16.96 4.86 -8.72
CA ARG A 227 16.81 5.49 -7.39
C ARG A 227 17.21 6.97 -7.35
N ALA A 228 17.78 7.51 -8.43
CA ALA A 228 18.07 8.94 -8.55
C ALA A 228 16.92 9.74 -9.19
N ARG A 229 15.97 9.05 -9.87
CA ARG A 229 14.83 9.68 -10.51
C ARG A 229 13.87 10.27 -9.46
N GLU A 230 13.72 11.59 -9.47
CA GLU A 230 12.75 12.27 -8.61
C GLU A 230 11.37 12.36 -9.29
N LEU A 231 10.33 11.98 -8.55
CA LEU A 231 8.94 12.21 -8.92
C LEU A 231 8.43 13.41 -8.12
N PRO A 232 7.95 14.48 -8.79
CA PRO A 232 7.54 15.70 -8.10
C PRO A 232 6.29 15.44 -7.26
N LEU A 233 6.28 15.96 -6.03
CA LEU A 233 5.08 16.00 -5.21
C LEU A 233 4.12 17.04 -5.82
N THR A 234 2.95 16.58 -6.23
CA THR A 234 1.89 17.44 -6.78
C THR A 234 1.15 18.23 -5.70
N VAL A 235 1.36 17.86 -4.43
CA VAL A 235 0.82 18.56 -3.25
C VAL A 235 1.96 18.88 -2.32
N GLU A 236 2.31 20.15 -2.17
CA GLU A 236 3.23 20.57 -1.11
C GLU A 236 2.60 20.27 0.26
N PRO A 237 3.31 19.56 1.17
CA PRO A 237 2.83 19.37 2.53
C PRO A 237 2.67 20.75 3.18
N ARG A 238 1.43 21.10 3.57
CA ARG A 238 1.19 22.33 4.31
C ARG A 238 2.03 22.34 5.59
N PRO A 239 2.67 23.47 5.94
CA PRO A 239 3.37 23.58 7.20
C PRO A 239 2.37 23.38 8.35
N THR A 240 2.64 22.40 9.20
CA THR A 240 1.94 22.28 10.49
C THR A 240 2.33 23.49 11.34
N ARG A 241 1.32 24.25 11.78
CA ARG A 241 1.48 25.29 12.80
C ARG A 241 1.70 24.66 14.17
#